data_42a66ef9ffe52bda254e20b9366d3749
#
_entry.id   42a66ef9ffe52bda254e20b9366d3749
#
_cell.length_a   1.000
_cell.length_b   1.000
_cell.length_c   1.000
_cell.angle_alpha   90.00
_cell.angle_beta   90.00
_cell.angle_gamma   90.00
#
_symmetry.space_group_name_H-M   'P 1'
#
loop_
_entity.id
_entity.type
_entity.pdbx_description
1 polymer ?
#
loop_
_entity_poly.entity_id
_entity_poly.type
_entity_poly.pdbx_seq_one_letter_code
_entity_poly.pdbx_strand_id
1 'polypeptide(L)'
;MKNFIEEVTWRGMLHDVMPGTEEHLMEQMRVAYVGIDPTADSLHIGHLVGVMLLKHFQLSGHKPLALVGGATGMIGDPSGKSNERNLLDEPTLRHNQEAIRAQLSRFLDFTSDAANAAELVNNYDWMKNFSFLDFIRDVGKHITVYYMMAKDSVKKRLTSEAAEGMSFTEFTYQLVQGYDFLHLYRDKKCTLQMGGSDQWGNITTGTELVRRIASGKAYALTCPLITKADGTKFGKSEGGNIWLDSARTSPYKFYQYWLNTSDVDAEKYIKIFTFLSKEE
;
A
#
# COMPACT_ATOMS: atom_id res chain seq x y z
N MET A 1 -3.30 -19.40 -14.93
CA MET A 1 -3.31 -18.09 -14.25
C MET A 1 -4.08 -17.11 -15.10
N LYS A 2 -4.87 -16.21 -14.50
CA LYS A 2 -5.45 -15.08 -15.22
C LYS A 2 -4.41 -13.96 -15.32
N ASN A 3 -4.47 -13.15 -16.38
CA ASN A 3 -3.57 -12.01 -16.53
C ASN A 3 -3.99 -10.88 -15.55
N PHE A 4 -3.23 -10.71 -14.48
CA PHE A 4 -3.49 -9.69 -13.46
C PHE A 4 -3.37 -8.27 -14.01
N ILE A 5 -2.40 -8.01 -14.90
CA ILE A 5 -2.18 -6.68 -15.48
C ILE A 5 -3.35 -6.27 -16.38
N GLU A 6 -3.86 -7.17 -17.21
CA GLU A 6 -5.08 -6.92 -17.98
C GLU A 6 -6.29 -6.66 -17.07
N GLU A 7 -6.45 -7.46 -16.01
CA GLU A 7 -7.55 -7.32 -15.05
C GLU A 7 -7.58 -5.93 -14.40
N VAL A 8 -6.45 -5.47 -13.86
CA VAL A 8 -6.39 -4.15 -13.21
C VAL A 8 -6.40 -2.99 -14.20
N THR A 9 -5.98 -3.23 -15.45
CA THR A 9 -6.01 -2.21 -16.52
C THR A 9 -7.44 -1.88 -16.92
N TRP A 10 -8.25 -2.88 -17.26
CA TRP A 10 -9.64 -2.61 -17.68
C TRP A 10 -10.50 -2.05 -16.54
N ARG A 11 -10.16 -2.38 -15.28
CA ARG A 11 -10.80 -1.80 -14.08
C ARG A 11 -10.39 -0.36 -13.80
N GLY A 12 -9.40 0.21 -14.53
CA GLY A 12 -8.87 1.53 -14.25
C GLY A 12 -8.04 1.60 -12.97
N MET A 13 -7.51 0.47 -12.51
CA MET A 13 -6.70 0.35 -11.30
C MET A 13 -5.18 0.36 -11.59
N LEU A 14 -4.75 0.55 -12.82
CA LEU A 14 -3.33 0.65 -13.18
C LEU A 14 -2.98 2.11 -13.44
N HIS A 15 -1.96 2.64 -12.72
CA HIS A 15 -1.38 3.97 -12.95
C HIS A 15 0.03 3.84 -13.53
N ASP A 16 0.98 3.32 -12.76
CA ASP A 16 2.34 3.04 -13.21
C ASP A 16 2.68 1.57 -12.99
N VAL A 17 3.47 1.01 -13.89
CA VAL A 17 3.99 -0.35 -13.79
C VAL A 17 5.42 -0.42 -14.34
N MET A 18 6.31 -1.10 -13.65
CA MET A 18 7.67 -1.31 -14.15
C MET A 18 7.67 -2.23 -15.36
N PRO A 19 8.51 -1.95 -16.39
CA PRO A 19 8.65 -2.82 -17.56
C PRO A 19 9.02 -4.25 -17.19
N GLY A 20 8.36 -5.22 -17.84
CA GLY A 20 8.59 -6.66 -17.62
C GLY A 20 7.79 -7.23 -16.45
N THR A 21 6.90 -6.44 -15.80
CA THR A 21 6.05 -6.94 -14.71
C THR A 21 5.04 -7.97 -15.20
N GLU A 22 4.39 -7.72 -16.33
CA GLU A 22 3.36 -8.61 -16.86
C GLU A 22 3.97 -9.98 -17.23
N GLU A 23 5.06 -9.99 -17.98
CA GLU A 23 5.77 -11.21 -18.36
C GLU A 23 6.20 -11.99 -17.12
N HIS A 24 6.76 -11.30 -16.12
CA HIS A 24 7.15 -11.90 -14.85
C HIS A 24 5.99 -12.57 -14.11
N LEU A 25 4.82 -11.94 -14.10
CA LEU A 25 3.62 -12.50 -13.47
C LEU A 25 3.06 -13.69 -14.25
N MET A 26 3.18 -13.70 -15.58
CA MET A 26 2.66 -14.79 -16.41
C MET A 26 3.52 -16.06 -16.38
N GLU A 27 4.78 -15.98 -15.94
CA GLU A 27 5.68 -17.14 -15.88
C GLU A 27 5.24 -18.19 -14.86
N GLN A 28 4.84 -17.75 -13.65
CA GLN A 28 4.44 -18.64 -12.54
C GLN A 28 3.75 -17.85 -11.44
N MET A 29 3.22 -18.55 -10.44
CA MET A 29 2.71 -17.90 -9.22
C MET A 29 3.80 -17.01 -8.58
N ARG A 30 3.47 -15.76 -8.33
CA ARG A 30 4.35 -14.78 -7.70
C ARG A 30 3.77 -14.31 -6.37
N VAL A 31 4.62 -13.69 -5.58
CA VAL A 31 4.25 -13.07 -4.31
C VAL A 31 4.32 -11.55 -4.47
N ALA A 32 3.26 -10.85 -4.07
CA ALA A 32 3.22 -9.39 -4.02
C ALA A 32 2.66 -8.90 -2.69
N TYR A 33 2.95 -7.65 -2.35
CA TYR A 33 2.40 -7.04 -1.15
C TYR A 33 1.86 -5.63 -1.35
N VAL A 34 0.93 -5.26 -0.48
CA VAL A 34 0.50 -3.88 -0.22
C VAL A 34 0.72 -3.59 1.25
N GLY A 35 1.32 -2.44 1.55
CA GLY A 35 1.50 -1.95 2.92
C GLY A 35 0.31 -1.11 3.37
N ILE A 36 -0.12 -1.31 4.61
CA ILE A 36 -1.20 -0.59 5.28
C ILE A 36 -0.71 -0.13 6.64
N ASP A 37 -0.54 1.17 6.82
CA ASP A 37 -0.19 1.72 8.13
C ASP A 37 -1.42 1.73 9.05
N PRO A 38 -1.32 1.14 10.27
CA PRO A 38 -2.44 0.98 11.18
C PRO A 38 -2.74 2.28 11.95
N THR A 39 -3.07 3.35 11.23
CA THR A 39 -3.33 4.69 11.81
C THR A 39 -4.65 4.80 12.56
N ALA A 40 -5.52 3.78 12.46
CA ALA A 40 -6.77 3.62 13.18
C ALA A 40 -7.10 2.13 13.33
N ASP A 41 -8.03 1.80 14.22
CA ASP A 41 -8.55 0.45 14.45
C ASP A 41 -9.56 -0.01 13.37
N SER A 42 -9.67 0.70 12.28
CA SER A 42 -10.51 0.34 11.13
C SER A 42 -9.89 0.83 9.83
N LEU A 43 -10.12 0.08 8.77
CA LEU A 43 -9.99 0.54 7.40
C LEU A 43 -11.17 1.45 7.05
N HIS A 44 -10.95 2.37 6.13
CA HIS A 44 -12.00 3.13 5.47
C HIS A 44 -12.04 2.81 3.98
N ILE A 45 -13.09 3.22 3.27
CA ILE A 45 -13.26 2.85 1.85
C ILE A 45 -12.10 3.28 0.95
N GLY A 46 -11.33 4.31 1.31
CA GLY A 46 -10.11 4.67 0.58
C GLY A 46 -9.04 3.57 0.59
N HIS A 47 -8.97 2.75 1.64
CA HIS A 47 -8.07 1.60 1.70
C HIS A 47 -8.53 0.42 0.84
N LEU A 48 -9.83 0.37 0.49
CA LEU A 48 -10.38 -0.74 -0.32
C LEU A 48 -9.67 -0.89 -1.66
N VAL A 49 -9.14 0.18 -2.24
CA VAL A 49 -8.40 0.08 -3.51
C VAL A 49 -7.20 -0.85 -3.38
N GLY A 50 -6.40 -0.68 -2.33
CA GLY A 50 -5.28 -1.57 -2.05
C GLY A 50 -5.72 -3.01 -1.70
N VAL A 51 -6.83 -3.14 -0.97
CA VAL A 51 -7.43 -4.45 -0.66
C VAL A 51 -7.92 -5.14 -1.94
N MET A 52 -8.56 -4.39 -2.85
CA MET A 52 -9.02 -4.92 -4.15
C MET A 52 -7.84 -5.33 -5.04
N LEU A 53 -6.72 -4.58 -5.04
CA LEU A 53 -5.49 -5.02 -5.72
C LEU A 53 -5.02 -6.39 -5.21
N LEU A 54 -4.92 -6.57 -3.89
CA LEU A 54 -4.54 -7.85 -3.29
C LEU A 54 -5.54 -8.95 -3.64
N LYS A 55 -6.85 -8.65 -3.63
CA LYS A 55 -7.89 -9.61 -3.96
C LYS A 55 -7.84 -10.05 -5.43
N HIS A 56 -7.71 -9.11 -6.38
CA HIS A 56 -7.56 -9.45 -7.79
C HIS A 56 -6.25 -10.21 -8.05
N PHE A 57 -5.19 -9.88 -7.33
CA PHE A 57 -3.93 -10.62 -7.39
C PHE A 57 -4.11 -12.08 -6.94
N GLN A 58 -4.83 -12.30 -5.82
CA GLN A 58 -5.19 -13.64 -5.35
C GLN A 58 -6.07 -14.40 -6.34
N LEU A 59 -7.11 -13.74 -6.89
CA LEU A 59 -8.01 -14.32 -7.88
C LEU A 59 -7.30 -14.66 -9.21
N SER A 60 -6.21 -13.99 -9.51
CA SER A 60 -5.35 -14.28 -10.67
C SER A 60 -4.40 -15.48 -10.44
N GLY A 61 -4.42 -16.09 -9.26
CA GLY A 61 -3.63 -17.26 -8.91
C GLY A 61 -2.27 -16.95 -8.28
N HIS A 62 -2.06 -15.72 -7.84
CA HIS A 62 -0.85 -15.26 -7.15
C HIS A 62 -1.06 -15.17 -5.63
N LYS A 63 0.02 -15.15 -4.86
CA LYS A 63 -0.01 -15.07 -3.39
C LYS A 63 0.12 -13.63 -2.91
N PRO A 64 -0.95 -13.03 -2.32
CA PRO A 64 -0.87 -11.71 -1.73
C PRO A 64 -0.33 -11.74 -0.30
N LEU A 65 0.52 -10.78 0.04
CA LEU A 65 0.87 -10.45 1.42
C LEU A 65 0.20 -9.13 1.79
N ALA A 66 -0.53 -9.10 2.90
CA ALA A 66 -0.99 -7.87 3.51
C ALA A 66 0.02 -7.46 4.59
N LEU A 67 0.79 -6.41 4.32
CA LEU A 67 1.74 -5.89 5.30
C LEU A 67 1.05 -4.85 6.17
N VAL A 68 0.98 -5.11 7.47
CA VAL A 68 0.56 -4.11 8.45
C VAL A 68 1.79 -3.41 8.99
N GLY A 69 1.83 -2.09 8.82
CA GLY A 69 2.99 -1.26 9.13
C GLY A 69 3.15 -0.96 10.61
N GLY A 70 3.52 -1.95 11.45
CA GLY A 70 3.79 -1.71 12.87
C GLY A 70 4.97 -0.79 13.10
N ALA A 71 6.07 -0.96 12.38
CA ALA A 71 7.22 -0.07 12.46
C ALA A 71 6.99 1.25 11.70
N THR A 72 6.48 1.19 10.46
CA THR A 72 6.21 2.38 9.65
C THR A 72 5.12 3.27 10.25
N GLY A 73 4.15 2.69 10.95
CA GLY A 73 3.13 3.44 11.70
C GLY A 73 3.70 4.25 12.87
N MET A 74 4.86 3.86 13.43
CA MET A 74 5.59 4.64 14.44
C MET A 74 6.39 5.80 13.84
N ILE A 75 6.67 5.78 12.54
CA ILE A 75 7.43 6.81 11.83
C ILE A 75 6.49 7.79 11.13
N GLY A 76 5.49 7.28 10.43
CA GLY A 76 4.52 8.05 9.66
C GLY A 76 4.98 8.38 8.24
N ASP A 77 4.20 7.94 7.24
CA ASP A 77 4.46 8.18 5.82
C ASP A 77 4.24 9.66 5.46
N PRO A 78 5.26 10.36 4.92
CA PRO A 78 5.14 11.74 4.49
C PRO A 78 4.45 11.88 3.11
N SER A 79 4.26 10.81 2.35
CA SER A 79 3.72 10.85 0.98
C SER A 79 2.32 11.47 0.95
N GLY A 80 2.14 12.47 0.05
CA GLY A 80 0.86 13.17 -0.10
C GLY A 80 0.43 14.02 1.09
N LYS A 81 1.33 14.33 2.04
CA LYS A 81 1.08 15.11 3.25
C LYS A 81 1.88 16.41 3.25
N SER A 82 1.31 17.44 3.88
CA SER A 82 1.97 18.73 4.14
C SER A 82 2.58 18.80 5.55
N ASN A 83 2.02 18.08 6.52
CA ASN A 83 2.40 18.13 7.93
C ASN A 83 2.82 16.75 8.44
N GLU A 84 3.69 16.75 9.47
CA GLU A 84 4.11 15.54 10.16
C GLU A 84 2.93 14.84 10.85
N ARG A 85 2.98 13.51 10.93
CA ARG A 85 1.95 12.71 11.61
C ARG A 85 2.20 12.64 13.11
N ASN A 86 1.11 12.57 13.87
CA ASN A 86 1.18 12.15 15.27
C ASN A 86 1.62 10.68 15.33
N LEU A 87 2.66 10.41 16.10
CA LEU A 87 3.19 9.07 16.29
C LEU A 87 2.26 8.30 17.25
N LEU A 88 2.02 7.03 16.94
CA LEU A 88 1.23 6.13 17.77
C LEU A 88 2.17 5.30 18.66
N ASP A 89 1.69 4.97 19.86
CA ASP A 89 2.40 4.05 20.75
C ASP A 89 2.20 2.58 20.35
N GLU A 90 3.06 1.69 20.84
CA GLU A 90 3.00 0.27 20.50
C GLU A 90 1.66 -0.40 20.87
N PRO A 91 1.07 -0.18 22.07
CA PRO A 91 -0.22 -0.76 22.43
C PRO A 91 -1.34 -0.39 21.44
N THR A 92 -1.43 0.89 21.08
CA THR A 92 -2.41 1.39 20.10
C THR A 92 -2.20 0.77 18.73
N LEU A 93 -0.94 0.67 18.27
CA LEU A 93 -0.61 0.02 17.01
C LEU A 93 -1.02 -1.45 16.98
N ARG A 94 -0.77 -2.21 18.05
CA ARG A 94 -1.16 -3.62 18.14
C ARG A 94 -2.68 -3.79 18.12
N HIS A 95 -3.40 -2.94 18.84
CA HIS A 95 -4.86 -2.93 18.81
C HIS A 95 -5.37 -2.70 17.38
N ASN A 96 -4.85 -1.68 16.72
CA ASN A 96 -5.23 -1.34 15.34
C ASN A 96 -4.89 -2.47 14.37
N GLN A 97 -3.74 -3.14 14.53
CA GLN A 97 -3.33 -4.27 13.68
C GLN A 97 -4.33 -5.43 13.73
N GLU A 98 -4.76 -5.83 14.94
CA GLU A 98 -5.73 -6.93 15.08
C GLU A 98 -7.08 -6.58 14.48
N ALA A 99 -7.54 -5.35 14.66
CA ALA A 99 -8.79 -4.88 14.05
C ALA A 99 -8.72 -4.88 12.51
N ILE A 100 -7.61 -4.40 11.93
CA ILE A 100 -7.36 -4.42 10.48
C ILE A 100 -7.29 -5.86 9.95
N ARG A 101 -6.61 -6.76 10.67
CA ARG A 101 -6.55 -8.19 10.32
C ARG A 101 -7.93 -8.80 10.20
N ALA A 102 -8.80 -8.56 11.19
CA ALA A 102 -10.17 -9.07 11.19
C ALA A 102 -10.98 -8.54 10.00
N GLN A 103 -10.75 -7.30 9.58
CA GLN A 103 -11.40 -6.72 8.41
C GLN A 103 -10.86 -7.31 7.10
N LEU A 104 -9.54 -7.44 6.95
CA LEU A 104 -8.90 -8.03 5.76
C LEU A 104 -9.33 -9.47 5.51
N SER A 105 -9.59 -10.24 6.58
CA SER A 105 -10.06 -11.63 6.48
C SER A 105 -11.44 -11.79 5.82
N ARG A 106 -12.18 -10.70 5.66
CA ARG A 106 -13.45 -10.69 4.91
C ARG A 106 -13.25 -10.58 3.39
N PHE A 107 -12.09 -10.15 2.95
CA PHE A 107 -11.77 -9.94 1.53
C PHE A 107 -10.81 -11.00 0.99
N LEU A 108 -9.78 -11.33 1.77
CA LEU A 108 -8.71 -12.24 1.36
C LEU A 108 -8.88 -13.60 2.01
N ASP A 109 -8.53 -14.64 1.30
CA ASP A 109 -8.47 -15.98 1.85
C ASP A 109 -7.11 -16.20 2.52
N PHE A 110 -7.12 -16.26 3.86
CA PHE A 110 -5.96 -16.53 4.70
C PHE A 110 -5.93 -17.97 5.24
N THR A 111 -6.97 -18.74 5.01
CA THR A 111 -7.24 -19.97 5.77
C THR A 111 -7.23 -21.23 4.93
N SER A 112 -7.31 -21.12 3.60
CA SER A 112 -7.28 -22.29 2.73
C SER A 112 -5.87 -22.89 2.65
N ASP A 113 -5.81 -24.18 2.34
CA ASP A 113 -4.55 -24.88 2.02
C ASP A 113 -4.03 -24.56 0.60
N ALA A 114 -4.63 -23.57 -0.07
CA ALA A 114 -4.20 -23.17 -1.39
C ALA A 114 -2.81 -22.52 -1.36
N ALA A 115 -1.98 -22.84 -2.33
CA ALA A 115 -0.62 -22.30 -2.43
C ALA A 115 -0.58 -20.77 -2.47
N ASN A 116 -1.66 -20.14 -2.94
CA ASN A 116 -1.83 -18.69 -3.02
C ASN A 116 -2.71 -18.11 -1.89
N ALA A 117 -2.90 -18.85 -0.77
CA ALA A 117 -3.51 -18.28 0.41
C ALA A 117 -2.76 -17.04 0.86
N ALA A 118 -3.50 -16.00 1.24
CA ALA A 118 -2.93 -14.73 1.70
C ALA A 118 -2.15 -14.91 3.00
N GLU A 119 -1.18 -14.05 3.23
CA GLU A 119 -0.44 -14.00 4.49
C GLU A 119 -0.45 -12.58 5.05
N LEU A 120 -0.67 -12.44 6.34
CA LEU A 120 -0.52 -11.18 7.05
C LEU A 120 0.89 -11.11 7.61
N VAL A 121 1.60 -10.03 7.34
CA VAL A 121 2.94 -9.77 7.87
C VAL A 121 3.00 -8.41 8.57
N ASN A 122 3.90 -8.27 9.54
CA ASN A 122 4.08 -7.04 10.30
C ASN A 122 5.55 -6.62 10.25
N ASN A 123 5.83 -5.44 9.72
CA ASN A 123 7.21 -4.97 9.61
C ASN A 123 7.88 -4.67 10.96
N TYR A 124 7.13 -4.54 12.04
CA TYR A 124 7.70 -4.46 13.39
C TYR A 124 8.51 -5.71 13.76
N ASP A 125 8.13 -6.89 13.26
CA ASP A 125 8.77 -8.15 13.61
C ASP A 125 10.24 -8.22 13.18
N TRP A 126 10.60 -7.61 12.05
CA TRP A 126 12.00 -7.55 11.59
C TRP A 126 12.68 -6.23 11.92
N MET A 127 11.94 -5.14 12.13
CA MET A 127 12.53 -3.84 12.44
C MET A 127 12.89 -3.65 13.90
N LYS A 128 12.13 -4.24 14.84
CA LYS A 128 12.30 -4.02 16.30
C LYS A 128 13.68 -4.36 16.85
N ASN A 129 14.36 -5.32 16.23
CA ASN A 129 15.69 -5.77 16.65
C ASN A 129 16.82 -5.20 15.77
N PHE A 130 16.48 -4.36 14.80
CA PHE A 130 17.47 -3.76 13.91
C PHE A 130 18.02 -2.49 14.54
N SER A 131 19.29 -2.53 14.98
CA SER A 131 19.89 -1.36 15.60
C SER A 131 20.04 -0.23 14.58
N PHE A 132 20.01 1.02 15.05
CA PHE A 132 20.22 2.19 14.21
C PHE A 132 21.56 2.16 13.45
N LEU A 133 22.63 1.69 14.11
CA LEU A 133 23.94 1.57 13.48
C LEU A 133 23.97 0.50 12.38
N ASP A 134 23.34 -0.64 12.63
CA ASP A 134 23.23 -1.70 11.63
C ASP A 134 22.39 -1.24 10.44
N PHE A 135 21.29 -0.52 10.67
CA PHE A 135 20.46 0.01 9.61
C PHE A 135 21.21 0.99 8.71
N ILE A 136 21.96 1.94 9.31
CA ILE A 136 22.79 2.88 8.53
C ILE A 136 23.87 2.14 7.75
N ARG A 137 24.57 1.19 8.39
CA ARG A 137 25.64 0.43 7.76
C ARG A 137 25.14 -0.47 6.63
N ASP A 138 24.05 -1.20 6.85
CA ASP A 138 23.64 -2.31 5.98
C ASP A 138 22.59 -1.90 4.94
N VAL A 139 21.85 -0.82 5.19
CA VAL A 139 20.83 -0.29 4.30
C VAL A 139 21.20 1.10 3.79
N GLY A 140 21.46 2.03 4.69
CA GLY A 140 21.69 3.45 4.37
C GLY A 140 22.80 3.68 3.35
N LYS A 141 23.94 2.95 3.45
CA LYS A 141 25.06 3.09 2.52
C LYS A 141 24.74 2.76 1.05
N HIS A 142 23.64 2.05 0.79
CA HIS A 142 23.29 1.61 -0.55
C HIS A 142 22.41 2.60 -1.32
N ILE A 143 21.86 3.61 -0.63
CA ILE A 143 21.03 4.66 -1.24
C ILE A 143 21.68 6.02 -0.98
N THR A 144 21.96 6.77 -2.04
CA THR A 144 22.56 8.10 -1.90
C THR A 144 21.52 9.14 -1.46
N VAL A 145 21.97 10.15 -0.69
CA VAL A 145 21.10 11.28 -0.32
C VAL A 145 20.54 11.97 -1.56
N TYR A 146 21.35 12.10 -2.62
CA TYR A 146 20.88 12.65 -3.91
C TYR A 146 19.70 11.88 -4.49
N TYR A 147 19.75 10.53 -4.47
CA TYR A 147 18.64 9.68 -4.91
C TYR A 147 17.38 9.93 -4.07
N MET A 148 17.53 10.03 -2.75
CA MET A 148 16.42 10.27 -1.83
C MET A 148 15.78 11.65 -2.06
N MET A 149 16.61 12.68 -2.25
CA MET A 149 16.15 14.05 -2.51
C MET A 149 15.47 14.20 -3.88
N ALA A 150 15.78 13.34 -4.83
CA ALA A 150 15.17 13.38 -6.17
C ALA A 150 13.72 12.90 -6.21
N LYS A 151 13.20 12.28 -5.13
CA LYS A 151 11.80 11.83 -5.07
C LYS A 151 10.84 13.01 -5.01
N ASP A 152 9.72 12.93 -5.72
CA ASP A 152 8.75 14.02 -5.83
C ASP A 152 8.15 14.43 -4.47
N SER A 153 7.89 13.45 -3.60
CA SER A 153 7.39 13.70 -2.25
C SER A 153 8.39 14.51 -1.41
N VAL A 154 9.69 14.23 -1.54
CA VAL A 154 10.77 14.96 -0.85
C VAL A 154 10.97 16.34 -1.47
N LYS A 155 11.07 16.44 -2.81
CA LYS A 155 11.23 17.71 -3.52
C LYS A 155 10.14 18.70 -3.13
N LYS A 156 8.87 18.28 -3.18
CA LYS A 156 7.72 19.14 -2.84
C LYS A 156 7.84 19.73 -1.44
N ARG A 157 8.30 18.94 -0.46
CA ARG A 157 8.48 19.36 0.94
C ARG A 157 9.70 20.27 1.15
N LEU A 158 10.76 20.10 0.37
CA LEU A 158 11.99 20.91 0.49
C LEU A 158 11.93 22.21 -0.30
N THR A 159 11.11 22.30 -1.36
CA THR A 159 11.07 23.46 -2.27
C THR A 159 9.83 24.34 -2.13
N SER A 160 8.81 23.92 -1.39
CA SER A 160 7.59 24.71 -1.17
C SER A 160 7.85 25.77 -0.10
N GLU A 161 7.61 27.04 -0.43
CA GLU A 161 7.70 28.18 0.52
C GLU A 161 6.74 28.04 1.70
N ALA A 162 5.64 27.27 1.54
CA ALA A 162 4.65 27.01 2.57
C ALA A 162 4.95 25.76 3.40
N ALA A 163 6.03 25.01 3.11
CA ALA A 163 6.34 23.78 3.82
C ALA A 163 7.20 24.05 5.05
N GLU A 164 6.81 23.47 6.17
CA GLU A 164 7.57 23.49 7.43
C GLU A 164 8.90 22.71 7.39
N GLY A 165 9.31 22.28 6.18
CA GLY A 165 10.47 21.40 5.98
C GLY A 165 10.09 19.93 6.13
N MET A 166 11.09 19.08 6.32
CA MET A 166 10.94 17.64 6.49
C MET A 166 11.87 17.18 7.63
N SER A 167 11.30 16.47 8.60
CA SER A 167 12.12 15.90 9.67
C SER A 167 13.00 14.76 9.16
N PHE A 168 14.06 14.43 9.91
CA PHE A 168 14.90 13.27 9.61
C PHE A 168 14.07 11.97 9.60
N THR A 169 13.10 11.86 10.50
CA THR A 169 12.18 10.73 10.59
C THR A 169 11.40 10.55 9.29
N GLU A 170 10.74 11.61 8.80
CA GLU A 170 10.02 11.59 7.52
C GLU A 170 10.95 11.30 6.33
N PHE A 171 12.14 11.90 6.31
CA PHE A 171 13.12 11.71 5.23
C PHE A 171 13.59 10.26 5.12
N THR A 172 13.77 9.58 6.25
CA THR A 172 14.24 8.20 6.29
C THR A 172 13.13 7.17 6.05
N TYR A 173 11.85 7.57 6.09
CA TYR A 173 10.72 6.67 5.87
C TYR A 173 10.88 5.83 4.60
N GLN A 174 11.31 6.44 3.49
CA GLN A 174 11.51 5.74 2.23
C GLN A 174 12.54 4.60 2.31
N LEU A 175 13.52 4.69 3.22
CA LEU A 175 14.49 3.61 3.45
C LEU A 175 13.88 2.48 4.29
N VAL A 176 13.06 2.82 5.28
CA VAL A 176 12.38 1.82 6.13
C VAL A 176 11.40 1.01 5.28
N GLN A 177 10.54 1.66 4.51
CA GLN A 177 9.62 0.97 3.59
C GLN A 177 10.40 0.22 2.49
N GLY A 178 11.49 0.80 1.98
CA GLY A 178 12.34 0.11 1.01
C GLY A 178 12.98 -1.15 1.57
N TYR A 179 13.37 -1.15 2.85
CA TYR A 179 13.88 -2.33 3.52
C TYR A 179 12.82 -3.41 3.73
N ASP A 180 11.57 -3.05 3.98
CA ASP A 180 10.47 -4.01 4.02
C ASP A 180 10.40 -4.83 2.73
N PHE A 181 10.53 -4.18 1.58
CA PHE A 181 10.53 -4.89 0.32
C PHE A 181 11.75 -5.82 0.17
N LEU A 182 12.95 -5.36 0.54
CA LEU A 182 14.15 -6.19 0.54
C LEU A 182 14.01 -7.41 1.48
N HIS A 183 13.46 -7.20 2.67
CA HIS A 183 13.20 -8.27 3.63
C HIS A 183 12.23 -9.31 3.07
N LEU A 184 11.08 -8.86 2.57
CA LEU A 184 10.07 -9.74 1.98
C LEU A 184 10.57 -10.45 0.71
N TYR A 185 11.43 -9.78 -0.07
CA TYR A 185 12.08 -10.40 -1.22
C TYR A 185 12.94 -11.59 -0.81
N ARG A 186 13.73 -11.45 0.26
CA ARG A 186 14.62 -12.51 0.77
C ARG A 186 13.86 -13.62 1.47
N ASP A 187 12.93 -13.26 2.35
CA ASP A 187 12.25 -14.20 3.24
C ASP A 187 11.03 -14.87 2.58
N LYS A 188 10.24 -14.11 1.84
CA LYS A 188 8.97 -14.55 1.24
C LYS A 188 9.01 -14.70 -0.28
N LYS A 189 10.16 -14.47 -0.93
CA LYS A 189 10.29 -14.43 -2.39
C LYS A 189 9.30 -13.43 -3.03
N CYS A 190 9.00 -12.36 -2.31
CA CYS A 190 8.11 -11.30 -2.77
C CYS A 190 8.82 -10.47 -3.83
N THR A 191 8.29 -10.44 -5.04
CA THR A 191 8.93 -9.79 -6.19
C THR A 191 8.17 -8.58 -6.70
N LEU A 192 6.99 -8.28 -6.17
CA LEU A 192 6.17 -7.13 -6.56
C LEU A 192 5.66 -6.37 -5.33
N GLN A 193 5.84 -5.06 -5.31
CA GLN A 193 5.14 -4.17 -4.39
C GLN A 193 4.08 -3.37 -5.14
N MET A 194 2.90 -3.27 -4.55
CA MET A 194 1.78 -2.51 -5.08
C MET A 194 1.35 -1.42 -4.09
N GLY A 195 0.80 -0.32 -4.60
CA GLY A 195 0.33 0.79 -3.76
C GLY A 195 -0.38 1.88 -4.54
N GLY A 196 -0.71 3.00 -3.89
CA GLY A 196 -1.20 4.19 -4.57
C GLY A 196 -0.10 4.90 -5.37
N SER A 197 -0.48 5.75 -6.32
CA SER A 197 0.48 6.49 -7.15
C SER A 197 1.41 7.42 -6.34
N ASP A 198 0.98 7.87 -5.17
CA ASP A 198 1.79 8.62 -4.21
C ASP A 198 2.93 7.80 -3.60
N GLN A 199 2.84 6.46 -3.66
CA GLN A 199 3.83 5.52 -3.13
C GLN A 199 4.95 5.16 -4.12
N TRP A 200 4.88 5.58 -5.38
CA TRP A 200 5.85 5.20 -6.41
C TRP A 200 7.30 5.43 -5.98
N GLY A 201 7.58 6.57 -5.34
CA GLY A 201 8.91 6.90 -4.85
C GLY A 201 9.44 5.94 -3.78
N ASN A 202 8.60 5.57 -2.82
CA ASN A 202 8.94 4.63 -1.76
C ASN A 202 9.11 3.21 -2.32
N ILE A 203 8.19 2.77 -3.18
CA ILE A 203 8.23 1.44 -3.81
C ILE A 203 9.50 1.27 -4.64
N THR A 204 9.84 2.26 -5.47
CA THR A 204 11.06 2.21 -6.31
C THR A 204 12.35 2.28 -5.49
N THR A 205 12.33 2.84 -4.29
CA THR A 205 13.46 2.74 -3.35
C THR A 205 13.65 1.29 -2.92
N GLY A 206 12.58 0.55 -2.68
CA GLY A 206 12.63 -0.88 -2.37
C GLY A 206 13.19 -1.72 -3.53
N THR A 207 12.72 -1.49 -4.78
CA THR A 207 13.28 -2.19 -5.96
C THR A 207 14.79 -1.93 -6.12
N GLU A 208 15.23 -0.70 -5.82
CA GLU A 208 16.64 -0.32 -5.89
C GLU A 208 17.47 -1.00 -4.78
N LEU A 209 16.95 -1.13 -3.57
CA LEU A 209 17.59 -1.88 -2.49
C LEU A 209 17.70 -3.38 -2.83
N VAL A 210 16.66 -3.99 -3.40
CA VAL A 210 16.71 -5.38 -3.88
C VAL A 210 17.82 -5.53 -4.93
N ARG A 211 17.90 -4.62 -5.90
CA ARG A 211 18.93 -4.63 -6.94
C ARG A 211 20.33 -4.50 -6.37
N ARG A 212 20.57 -3.52 -5.47
CA ARG A 212 21.91 -3.21 -4.96
C ARG A 212 22.40 -4.18 -3.91
N ILE A 213 21.53 -4.69 -3.06
CA ILE A 213 21.94 -5.52 -1.90
C ILE A 213 21.78 -7.01 -2.20
N ALA A 214 20.71 -7.40 -2.91
CA ALA A 214 20.43 -8.80 -3.21
C ALA A 214 20.79 -9.20 -4.65
N SER A 215 21.27 -8.26 -5.50
CA SER A 215 21.51 -8.48 -6.93
C SER A 215 20.30 -9.08 -7.65
N GLY A 216 19.11 -8.79 -7.13
CA GLY A 216 17.85 -9.33 -7.61
C GLY A 216 17.07 -8.36 -8.47
N LYS A 217 15.94 -8.83 -9.03
CA LYS A 217 14.99 -8.03 -9.78
C LYS A 217 13.64 -8.05 -9.06
N ALA A 218 13.14 -6.87 -8.76
CA ALA A 218 11.83 -6.67 -8.16
C ALA A 218 11.06 -5.60 -8.94
N TYR A 219 9.74 -5.60 -8.82
CA TYR A 219 8.84 -4.84 -9.64
C TYR A 219 7.94 -3.94 -8.79
N ALA A 220 7.44 -2.88 -9.40
CA ALA A 220 6.53 -1.92 -8.81
C ALA A 220 5.29 -1.76 -9.67
N LEU A 221 4.14 -1.65 -9.02
CA LEU A 221 2.86 -1.30 -9.64
C LEU A 221 2.13 -0.32 -8.76
N THR A 222 1.57 0.73 -9.35
CA THR A 222 0.72 1.67 -8.61
C THR A 222 -0.66 1.79 -9.23
N CYS A 223 -1.65 2.04 -8.37
CA CYS A 223 -2.99 2.42 -8.77
C CYS A 223 -3.19 3.93 -8.64
N PRO A 224 -4.11 4.52 -9.42
CA PRO A 224 -4.43 5.93 -9.30
C PRO A 224 -5.03 6.24 -7.91
N LEU A 225 -4.74 7.43 -7.39
CA LEU A 225 -5.48 7.94 -6.24
C LEU A 225 -6.90 8.27 -6.70
N ILE A 226 -7.88 7.64 -6.05
CA ILE A 226 -9.28 7.82 -6.43
C ILE A 226 -9.77 9.16 -5.89
N THR A 227 -10.31 9.97 -6.78
CA THR A 227 -11.04 11.20 -6.49
C THR A 227 -12.46 11.07 -7.02
N LYS A 228 -13.39 11.81 -6.43
CA LYS A 228 -14.74 11.98 -6.99
C LYS A 228 -14.68 12.86 -8.24
N ALA A 229 -15.73 12.81 -9.06
CA ALA A 229 -15.85 13.64 -10.26
C ALA A 229 -15.76 15.16 -9.98
N ASP A 230 -16.16 15.60 -8.79
CA ASP A 230 -16.02 16.97 -8.31
C ASP A 230 -14.61 17.36 -7.84
N GLY A 231 -13.62 16.44 -7.94
CA GLY A 231 -12.24 16.62 -7.51
C GLY A 231 -12.02 16.40 -6.01
N THR A 232 -13.04 16.15 -5.23
CA THR A 232 -12.89 15.87 -3.79
C THR A 232 -12.34 14.47 -3.53
N LYS A 233 -11.77 14.26 -2.34
CA LYS A 233 -11.18 12.96 -1.99
C LYS A 233 -12.25 11.89 -1.84
N PHE A 234 -12.04 10.76 -2.52
CA PHE A 234 -12.83 9.55 -2.32
C PHE A 234 -12.78 9.07 -0.85
N GLY A 235 -13.92 8.58 -0.37
CA GLY A 235 -14.00 8.03 0.99
C GLY A 235 -14.21 9.06 2.09
N LYS A 236 -14.34 10.33 1.75
CA LYS A 236 -14.74 11.39 2.66
C LYS A 236 -16.17 11.84 2.42
N SER A 237 -16.88 12.10 3.52
CA SER A 237 -18.17 12.78 3.57
C SER A 237 -18.04 14.04 4.44
N GLU A 238 -19.10 14.83 4.59
CA GLU A 238 -19.15 15.95 5.55
C GLU A 238 -18.85 15.51 6.99
N GLY A 239 -19.13 14.25 7.33
CA GLY A 239 -18.84 13.66 8.65
C GLY A 239 -17.47 12.98 8.76
N GLY A 240 -16.55 13.14 7.79
CA GLY A 240 -15.23 12.54 7.79
C GLY A 240 -15.12 11.25 6.95
N ASN A 241 -14.24 10.33 7.36
CA ASN A 241 -14.03 9.08 6.64
C ASN A 241 -15.23 8.13 6.73
N ILE A 242 -15.50 7.41 5.64
CA ILE A 242 -16.43 6.28 5.63
C ILE A 242 -15.65 5.00 6.00
N TRP A 243 -15.92 4.53 7.20
CA TRP A 243 -15.20 3.40 7.80
C TRP A 243 -15.85 2.07 7.47
N LEU A 244 -15.06 1.00 7.47
CA LEU A 244 -15.56 -0.37 7.29
C LEU A 244 -16.12 -0.96 8.59
N ASP A 245 -15.78 -0.36 9.74
CA ASP A 245 -16.34 -0.75 11.03
C ASP A 245 -17.73 -0.11 11.21
N SER A 246 -18.73 -0.95 11.53
CA SER A 246 -20.11 -0.53 11.76
C SER A 246 -20.29 0.35 13.00
N ALA A 247 -19.39 0.28 13.98
CA ALA A 247 -19.38 1.16 15.15
C ALA A 247 -18.94 2.59 14.79
N ARG A 248 -18.11 2.76 13.75
CA ARG A 248 -17.63 4.06 13.27
C ARG A 248 -18.49 4.66 12.16
N THR A 249 -18.97 3.84 11.26
CA THR A 249 -19.91 4.21 10.18
C THR A 249 -21.05 3.20 10.16
N SER A 250 -22.25 3.63 10.51
CA SER A 250 -23.40 2.73 10.54
C SER A 250 -23.64 2.10 9.15
N PRO A 251 -24.19 0.86 9.07
CA PRO A 251 -24.51 0.21 7.79
C PRO A 251 -25.37 1.08 6.90
N TYR A 252 -26.31 1.84 7.47
CA TYR A 252 -27.14 2.78 6.73
C TYR A 252 -26.32 3.91 6.08
N LYS A 253 -25.40 4.55 6.82
CA LYS A 253 -24.52 5.59 6.27
C LYS A 253 -23.58 5.02 5.21
N PHE A 254 -23.07 3.81 5.41
CA PHE A 254 -22.23 3.12 4.44
C PHE A 254 -23.00 2.85 3.14
N TYR A 255 -24.21 2.33 3.24
CA TYR A 255 -25.09 2.11 2.09
C TYR A 255 -25.42 3.42 1.37
N GLN A 256 -25.84 4.46 2.12
CA GLN A 256 -26.16 5.78 1.55
C GLN A 256 -24.99 6.42 0.82
N TYR A 257 -23.76 6.21 1.28
CA TYR A 257 -22.58 6.72 0.60
C TYR A 257 -22.50 6.17 -0.84
N TRP A 258 -22.70 4.87 -1.02
CA TRP A 258 -22.65 4.25 -2.33
C TRP A 258 -23.89 4.60 -3.18
N LEU A 259 -25.06 4.64 -2.57
CA LEU A 259 -26.30 4.98 -3.26
C LEU A 259 -26.29 6.42 -3.82
N ASN A 260 -25.65 7.34 -3.11
CA ASN A 260 -25.52 8.75 -3.53
C ASN A 260 -24.29 9.02 -4.41
N THR A 261 -23.65 7.98 -4.95
CA THR A 261 -22.57 8.13 -5.93
C THR A 261 -23.14 8.74 -7.22
N SER A 262 -22.41 9.72 -7.79
CA SER A 262 -22.80 10.29 -9.09
C SER A 262 -22.70 9.24 -10.21
N ASP A 263 -23.48 9.37 -11.27
CA ASP A 263 -23.46 8.42 -12.39
C ASP A 263 -22.05 8.31 -13.01
N VAL A 264 -21.33 9.43 -13.10
CA VAL A 264 -19.94 9.46 -13.61
C VAL A 264 -18.99 8.65 -12.72
N ASP A 265 -19.14 8.76 -11.39
CA ASP A 265 -18.33 8.00 -10.45
C ASP A 265 -18.77 6.55 -10.37
N ALA A 266 -20.06 6.25 -10.52
CA ALA A 266 -20.61 4.90 -10.44
C ALA A 266 -20.00 3.97 -11.51
N GLU A 267 -19.84 4.44 -12.75
CA GLU A 267 -19.18 3.68 -13.82
C GLU A 267 -17.74 3.27 -13.45
N LYS A 268 -17.01 4.18 -12.81
CA LYS A 268 -15.64 3.93 -12.34
C LYS A 268 -15.62 2.99 -11.13
N TYR A 269 -16.51 3.24 -10.15
CA TYR A 269 -16.47 2.51 -8.88
C TYR A 269 -16.97 1.08 -9.02
N ILE A 270 -17.94 0.80 -9.92
CA ILE A 270 -18.38 -0.56 -10.17
C ILE A 270 -17.27 -1.45 -10.69
N LYS A 271 -16.37 -0.91 -11.54
CA LYS A 271 -15.18 -1.63 -12.03
C LYS A 271 -14.17 -1.90 -10.91
N ILE A 272 -13.95 -0.94 -10.01
CA ILE A 272 -12.92 -1.02 -8.96
C ILE A 272 -13.37 -1.87 -7.77
N PHE A 273 -14.62 -1.69 -7.32
CA PHE A 273 -15.10 -2.21 -6.03
C PHE A 273 -16.03 -3.42 -6.16
N THR A 274 -16.15 -4.00 -7.35
CA THR A 274 -16.91 -5.24 -7.55
C THR A 274 -16.05 -6.33 -8.19
N PHE A 275 -16.59 -7.54 -8.27
CA PHE A 275 -15.97 -8.68 -8.96
C PHE A 275 -16.71 -9.03 -10.24
N LEU A 276 -17.55 -8.13 -10.75
CA LEU A 276 -18.23 -8.30 -12.03
C LEU A 276 -17.22 -8.46 -13.15
N SER A 277 -17.53 -9.27 -14.15
CA SER A 277 -16.73 -9.41 -15.35
C SER A 277 -16.91 -8.19 -16.26
N LYS A 278 -16.12 -8.14 -17.33
CA LYS A 278 -16.21 -7.05 -18.31
C LYS A 278 -17.51 -7.09 -19.11
N GLU A 279 -18.10 -8.29 -19.26
CA GLU A 279 -19.36 -8.53 -19.97
C GLU A 279 -20.58 -8.17 -19.12
N GLU A 280 -20.51 -8.32 -17.80
CA GLU A 280 -21.55 -7.92 -16.84
C GLU A 280 -21.57 -6.42 -16.61
#